data_1929ed29d19a43a960bbaa5396f6640f
#
_entry.id   1929ed29d19a43a960bbaa5396f6640f
#
_cell.length_a   1.000
_cell.length_b   1.000
_cell.length_c   1.000
_cell.angle_alpha   90.00
_cell.angle_beta   90.00
_cell.angle_gamma   90.00
#
_symmetry.space_group_name_H-M   'P 1'
#
loop_
_entity.id
_entity.type
_entity.pdbx_description
1 polymer ?
#
loop_
_entity_poly.entity_id
_entity_poly.type
_entity_poly.pdbx_seq_one_letter_code
_entity_poly.pdbx_strand_id
1 'polypeptide(L)'
;MVKVGLEVSLYAYRPVEGVPPGVTVRDAELVLPFDTMRRVNPDHPEILDHKARLQFSDLFRLALMRAGKGFWLDTDVYMLRHFLPDQSKFYLALEGKQRFGVSAMYFPKDHPLIEEVFKWVEGNDALPSWLRFRRGVLRPILYRLVGRRMTTLDAG
;
A
#
# COMPACT_ATOMS: atom_id res chain seq x y z
N MET A 1 16.22 -5.41 7.01
CA MET A 1 15.74 -6.16 5.83
C MET A 1 16.90 -6.67 4.99
N VAL A 2 17.79 -5.84 4.46
CA VAL A 2 18.98 -6.30 3.71
C VAL A 2 19.83 -7.31 4.50
N LYS A 3 20.07 -7.08 5.80
CA LYS A 3 20.83 -7.98 6.67
C LYS A 3 20.23 -9.39 6.83
N VAL A 4 18.95 -9.57 6.56
CA VAL A 4 18.29 -10.88 6.58
C VAL A 4 18.11 -11.47 5.18
N GLY A 5 18.86 -10.95 4.19
CA GLY A 5 18.91 -11.51 2.83
C GLY A 5 17.72 -11.17 1.93
N LEU A 6 16.95 -10.12 2.27
CA LEU A 6 15.86 -9.66 1.43
C LEU A 6 16.35 -8.61 0.42
N GLU A 7 15.87 -8.71 -0.80
CA GLU A 7 15.98 -7.64 -1.79
C GLU A 7 15.09 -6.47 -1.34
N VAL A 8 15.68 -5.27 -1.22
CA VAL A 8 14.98 -4.07 -0.75
C VAL A 8 14.97 -3.02 -1.84
N SER A 9 13.79 -2.56 -2.22
CA SER A 9 13.61 -1.44 -3.15
C SER A 9 13.02 -0.24 -2.42
N LEU A 10 13.63 0.94 -2.61
CA LEU A 10 13.13 2.23 -2.15
C LEU A 10 12.57 2.98 -3.37
N TYR A 11 11.28 3.27 -3.37
CA TYR A 11 10.66 4.06 -4.42
C TYR A 11 10.65 5.53 -4.05
N ALA A 12 11.14 6.38 -4.94
CA ALA A 12 11.27 7.81 -4.69
C ALA A 12 10.90 8.63 -5.93
N TYR A 13 10.27 9.79 -5.72
CA TYR A 13 9.96 10.77 -6.76
C TYR A 13 11.09 11.77 -7.01
N ARG A 14 12.10 11.76 -6.16
CA ARG A 14 13.27 12.65 -6.23
C ARG A 14 14.51 11.89 -5.81
N PRO A 15 15.71 12.33 -6.19
CA PRO A 15 16.94 11.76 -5.69
C PRO A 15 16.95 11.71 -4.15
N VAL A 16 17.43 10.61 -3.60
CA VAL A 16 17.52 10.37 -2.16
C VAL A 16 18.96 10.15 -1.79
N GLU A 17 19.44 10.92 -0.82
CA GLU A 17 20.78 10.78 -0.25
C GLU A 17 20.79 9.81 0.94
N GLY A 18 21.95 9.27 1.28
CA GLY A 18 22.12 8.41 2.45
C GLY A 18 21.44 7.05 2.34
N VAL A 19 21.18 6.57 1.13
CA VAL A 19 20.57 5.24 0.90
C VAL A 19 21.52 4.16 1.41
N PRO A 20 21.06 3.26 2.29
CA PRO A 20 21.90 2.19 2.82
C PRO A 20 22.40 1.25 1.72
N PRO A 21 23.62 0.66 1.87
CA PRO A 21 24.13 -0.35 0.95
C PRO A 21 23.14 -1.54 0.80
N GLY A 22 22.98 -2.00 -0.43
CA GLY A 22 22.07 -3.12 -0.76
C GLY A 22 20.60 -2.74 -0.94
N VAL A 23 20.26 -1.45 -0.84
CA VAL A 23 18.93 -0.93 -1.18
C VAL A 23 18.97 -0.40 -2.62
N THR A 24 18.03 -0.84 -3.46
CA THR A 24 17.88 -0.35 -4.83
C THR A 24 16.88 0.80 -4.86
N VAL A 25 17.31 1.98 -5.31
CA VAL A 25 16.40 3.11 -5.55
C VAL A 25 15.70 2.92 -6.90
N ARG A 26 14.39 3.08 -6.90
CA ARG A 26 13.53 2.96 -8.08
C ARG A 26 12.69 4.22 -8.26
N ASP A 27 12.34 4.52 -9.50
CA ASP A 27 11.47 5.64 -9.83
C ASP A 27 10.03 5.33 -9.41
N ALA A 28 9.50 6.14 -8.49
CA ALA A 28 8.13 6.03 -8.01
C ALA A 28 7.10 6.47 -9.07
N GLU A 29 7.49 7.36 -9.99
CA GLU A 29 6.64 7.87 -11.06
C GLU A 29 6.14 6.74 -11.98
N LEU A 30 6.94 5.69 -12.16
CA LEU A 30 6.59 4.51 -12.97
C LEU A 30 5.54 3.61 -12.31
N VAL A 31 5.25 3.81 -11.03
CA VAL A 31 4.25 3.04 -10.28
C VAL A 31 2.95 3.81 -10.14
N LEU A 32 3.04 5.07 -9.72
CA LEU A 32 1.92 5.98 -9.58
C LEU A 32 2.41 7.41 -9.88
N PRO A 33 1.89 8.08 -10.91
CA PRO A 33 2.28 9.45 -11.20
C PRO A 33 2.04 10.39 -10.01
N PHE A 34 3.03 11.21 -9.68
CA PHE A 34 2.94 12.15 -8.56
C PHE A 34 1.78 13.13 -8.70
N ASP A 35 1.42 13.47 -9.94
CA ASP A 35 0.29 14.34 -10.23
C ASP A 35 -1.05 13.78 -9.71
N THR A 36 -1.15 12.47 -9.50
CA THR A 36 -2.31 11.83 -8.85
C THR A 36 -2.57 12.40 -7.45
N MET A 37 -1.54 12.95 -6.79
CA MET A 37 -1.68 13.60 -5.48
C MET A 37 -2.65 14.79 -5.50
N ARG A 38 -2.75 15.52 -6.62
CA ARG A 38 -3.69 16.63 -6.78
C ARG A 38 -5.15 16.19 -6.69
N ARG A 39 -5.44 14.95 -7.07
CA ARG A 39 -6.78 14.36 -7.00
C ARG A 39 -7.18 13.99 -5.56
N VAL A 40 -6.21 13.86 -4.66
CA VAL A 40 -6.44 13.53 -3.24
C VAL A 40 -6.98 14.72 -2.46
N ASN A 41 -6.66 15.94 -2.89
CA ASN A 41 -7.18 17.19 -2.30
C ASN A 41 -7.66 18.13 -3.42
N PRO A 42 -8.78 17.79 -4.07
CA PRO A 42 -9.22 18.52 -5.29
C PRO A 42 -9.61 19.96 -5.02
N ASP A 43 -10.06 20.31 -3.81
CA ASP A 43 -10.44 21.68 -3.44
C ASP A 43 -9.22 22.58 -3.24
N HIS A 44 -8.08 21.98 -2.91
CA HIS A 44 -6.79 22.66 -2.66
C HIS A 44 -5.63 21.83 -3.19
N PRO A 45 -5.49 21.69 -4.52
CA PRO A 45 -4.48 20.82 -5.12
C PRO A 45 -3.04 21.29 -4.86
N GLU A 46 -2.86 22.56 -4.48
CA GLU A 46 -1.57 23.15 -4.08
C GLU A 46 -1.18 22.83 -2.63
N ILE A 47 -2.16 22.42 -1.78
CA ILE A 47 -1.91 22.09 -0.38
C ILE A 47 -1.57 20.61 -0.25
N LEU A 48 -0.29 20.33 -0.22
CA LEU A 48 0.24 19.00 0.09
C LEU A 48 0.39 18.83 1.60
N ASP A 49 -0.72 18.90 2.30
CA ASP A 49 -0.74 18.75 3.75
C ASP A 49 -0.39 17.30 4.17
N HIS A 50 -0.24 17.10 5.47
CA HIS A 50 0.09 15.78 6.02
C HIS A 50 -0.96 14.72 5.65
N LYS A 51 -2.24 15.09 5.63
CA LYS A 51 -3.34 14.15 5.31
C LYS A 51 -3.33 13.72 3.84
N ALA A 52 -3.11 14.67 2.93
CA ALA A 52 -3.00 14.38 1.51
C ALA A 52 -1.81 13.43 1.23
N ARG A 53 -0.66 13.66 1.89
CA ARG A 53 0.51 12.79 1.77
C ARG A 53 0.26 11.38 2.30
N LEU A 54 -0.40 11.23 3.44
CA LEU A 54 -0.78 9.93 4.00
C LEU A 54 -1.69 9.17 3.03
N GLN A 55 -2.72 9.85 2.52
CA GLN A 55 -3.69 9.25 1.60
C GLN A 55 -3.04 8.85 0.28
N PHE A 56 -2.15 9.69 -0.25
CA PHE A 56 -1.37 9.36 -1.44
C PHE A 56 -0.43 8.16 -1.19
N SER A 57 0.21 8.11 -0.03
CA SER A 57 1.05 6.96 0.36
C SER A 57 0.24 5.66 0.43
N ASP A 58 -0.99 5.71 0.96
CA ASP A 58 -1.87 4.53 0.99
C ASP A 58 -2.25 4.07 -0.42
N LEU A 59 -2.51 5.01 -1.34
CA LEU A 59 -2.77 4.69 -2.74
C LEU A 59 -1.52 4.13 -3.43
N PHE A 60 -0.36 4.72 -3.15
CA PHE A 60 0.92 4.29 -3.72
C PHE A 60 1.25 2.84 -3.38
N ARG A 61 1.08 2.43 -2.11
CA ARG A 61 1.32 1.04 -1.70
C ARG A 61 0.37 0.04 -2.38
N LEU A 62 -0.88 0.44 -2.64
CA LEU A 62 -1.81 -0.37 -3.44
C LEU A 62 -1.38 -0.44 -4.92
N ALA A 63 -0.86 0.65 -5.48
CA ALA A 63 -0.31 0.68 -6.83
C ALA A 63 0.91 -0.25 -6.98
N LEU A 64 1.78 -0.32 -5.96
CA LEU A 64 2.87 -1.29 -5.92
C LEU A 64 2.36 -2.74 -5.97
N MET A 65 1.27 -3.04 -5.24
CA MET A 65 0.65 -4.37 -5.27
C MET A 65 0.10 -4.67 -6.66
N ARG A 66 -0.64 -3.73 -7.27
CA ARG A 66 -1.15 -3.86 -8.64
C ARG A 66 -0.02 -4.13 -9.64
N ALA A 67 1.09 -3.44 -9.50
CA ALA A 67 2.27 -3.60 -10.35
C ALA A 67 3.10 -4.87 -10.03
N GLY A 68 2.72 -5.67 -9.05
CA GLY A 68 3.42 -6.89 -8.64
C GLY A 68 4.86 -6.62 -8.15
N LYS A 69 5.07 -5.49 -7.44
CA LYS A 69 6.41 -5.04 -7.02
C LYS A 69 6.88 -5.61 -5.67
N GLY A 70 6.17 -6.58 -5.13
CA GLY A 70 6.59 -7.29 -3.93
C GLY A 70 5.83 -6.87 -2.67
N PHE A 71 6.44 -7.13 -1.52
CA PHE A 71 5.87 -6.90 -0.21
C PHE A 71 6.13 -5.46 0.24
N TRP A 72 5.07 -4.75 0.65
CA TRP A 72 5.20 -3.42 1.25
C TRP A 72 5.53 -3.52 2.73
N LEU A 73 6.50 -2.71 3.16
CA LEU A 73 6.82 -2.48 4.56
C LEU A 73 7.00 -0.98 4.79
N ASP A 74 6.32 -0.43 5.78
CA ASP A 74 6.59 0.92 6.24
C ASP A 74 8.02 1.03 6.79
N THR A 75 8.61 2.21 6.74
CA THR A 75 10.02 2.43 7.10
C THR A 75 10.33 2.21 8.58
N ASP A 76 9.31 2.23 9.42
CA ASP A 76 9.37 1.96 10.86
C ASP A 76 9.08 0.48 11.21
N VAL A 77 8.86 -0.38 10.23
CA VAL A 77 8.72 -1.84 10.43
C VAL A 77 10.09 -2.51 10.46
N TYR A 78 10.34 -3.28 11.52
CA TYR A 78 11.58 -4.02 11.69
C TYR A 78 11.37 -5.53 11.46
N MET A 79 12.14 -6.11 10.53
CA MET A 79 12.11 -7.54 10.24
C MET A 79 13.02 -8.31 11.19
N LEU A 80 12.44 -9.16 12.03
CA LEU A 80 13.17 -9.98 12.99
C LEU A 80 13.77 -11.23 12.37
N ARG A 81 13.19 -11.73 11.29
CA ARG A 81 13.62 -12.93 10.58
C ARG A 81 13.32 -12.84 9.09
N HIS A 82 13.98 -13.65 8.31
CA HIS A 82 13.65 -13.81 6.90
C HIS A 82 12.21 -14.32 6.75
N PHE A 83 11.44 -13.65 5.92
CA PHE A 83 10.08 -14.05 5.58
C PHE A 83 9.83 -13.75 4.12
N LEU A 84 9.40 -14.75 3.39
CA LEU A 84 8.89 -14.59 2.03
C LEU A 84 7.41 -14.99 2.03
N PRO A 85 6.53 -14.12 1.55
CA PRO A 85 5.11 -14.42 1.46
C PRO A 85 4.88 -15.53 0.43
N ASP A 86 3.91 -16.40 0.69
CA ASP A 86 3.32 -17.25 -0.33
C ASP A 86 2.62 -16.35 -1.35
N GLN A 87 3.11 -16.32 -2.58
CA GLN A 87 2.65 -15.39 -3.61
C GLN A 87 1.21 -15.65 -4.08
N SER A 88 0.60 -16.78 -3.68
CA SER A 88 -0.80 -17.08 -3.95
C SER A 88 -1.76 -16.48 -2.91
N LYS A 89 -1.25 -15.95 -1.79
CA LYS A 89 -2.02 -15.42 -0.66
C LYS A 89 -1.79 -13.94 -0.48
N PHE A 90 -2.77 -13.25 0.09
CA PHE A 90 -2.56 -11.88 0.56
C PHE A 90 -2.19 -11.85 2.04
N TYR A 91 -1.49 -10.79 2.44
CA TYR A 91 -1.04 -10.56 3.82
C TYR A 91 -1.33 -9.13 4.22
N LEU A 92 -1.82 -8.96 5.44
CA LEU A 92 -2.04 -7.65 6.05
C LEU A 92 -1.55 -7.69 7.50
N ALA A 93 -0.92 -6.62 7.94
CA ALA A 93 -0.56 -6.48 9.35
C ALA A 93 -1.83 -6.45 10.22
N LEU A 94 -1.81 -7.17 11.35
CA LEU A 94 -2.87 -7.12 12.34
C LEU A 94 -2.51 -6.04 13.38
N GLU A 95 -3.31 -4.99 13.45
CA GLU A 95 -3.21 -3.91 14.43
C GLU A 95 -4.29 -4.07 15.51
N GLY A 96 -3.98 -4.80 16.58
CA GLY A 96 -4.95 -5.08 17.65
C GLY A 96 -6.00 -6.13 17.27
N LYS A 97 -6.99 -6.34 18.13
CA LYS A 97 -7.88 -7.51 18.08
C LYS A 97 -8.74 -7.67 16.81
N GLN A 98 -8.95 -6.63 16.00
CA GLN A 98 -9.82 -6.69 14.82
C GLN A 98 -9.53 -5.60 13.79
N ARG A 99 -8.34 -4.99 13.81
CA ARG A 99 -7.98 -3.96 12.83
C ARG A 99 -6.80 -4.42 12.00
N PHE A 100 -6.96 -4.33 10.69
CA PHE A 100 -5.86 -4.53 9.76
C PHE A 100 -5.21 -3.19 9.47
N GLY A 101 -3.90 -3.17 9.59
CA GLY A 101 -3.05 -2.09 9.17
C GLY A 101 -2.47 -2.31 7.78
N VAL A 102 -1.90 -1.26 7.27
CA VAL A 102 -1.26 -1.26 5.95
C VAL A 102 0.27 -1.04 6.06
N SER A 103 0.79 -1.09 7.28
CA SER A 103 2.22 -0.96 7.59
C SER A 103 3.05 -2.11 7.04
N ALA A 104 2.45 -3.30 6.91
CA ALA A 104 3.03 -4.44 6.24
C ALA A 104 1.91 -5.12 5.44
N MET A 105 2.07 -5.20 4.12
CA MET A 105 1.04 -5.75 3.25
C MET A 105 1.60 -6.37 1.98
N TYR A 106 0.88 -7.37 1.51
CA TYR A 106 1.09 -7.99 0.21
C TYR A 106 -0.24 -8.43 -0.39
N PHE A 107 -0.42 -8.18 -1.66
CA PHE A 107 -1.46 -8.77 -2.48
C PHE A 107 -0.83 -9.36 -3.73
N PRO A 108 -1.24 -10.55 -4.17
CA PRO A 108 -0.86 -11.06 -5.47
C PRO A 108 -1.19 -10.07 -6.58
N LYS A 109 -0.37 -10.06 -7.63
CA LYS A 109 -0.70 -9.30 -8.85
C LYS A 109 -2.07 -9.74 -9.36
N ASP A 110 -2.83 -8.80 -9.91
CA ASP A 110 -4.19 -9.01 -10.44
C ASP A 110 -5.21 -9.46 -9.37
N HIS A 111 -4.93 -9.21 -8.09
CA HIS A 111 -5.86 -9.53 -7.02
C HIS A 111 -7.16 -8.71 -7.15
N PRO A 112 -8.36 -9.33 -7.11
CA PRO A 112 -9.63 -8.65 -7.40
C PRO A 112 -9.89 -7.40 -6.54
N LEU A 113 -9.48 -7.40 -5.26
CA LEU A 113 -9.60 -6.23 -4.39
C LEU A 113 -8.82 -5.03 -4.95
N ILE A 114 -7.60 -5.27 -5.41
CA ILE A 114 -6.72 -4.20 -5.93
C ILE A 114 -7.31 -3.65 -7.23
N GLU A 115 -7.77 -4.51 -8.12
CA GLU A 115 -8.38 -4.11 -9.39
C GLU A 115 -9.68 -3.31 -9.17
N GLU A 116 -10.54 -3.70 -8.24
CA GLU A 116 -11.74 -2.95 -7.88
C GLU A 116 -11.41 -1.56 -7.32
N VAL A 117 -10.37 -1.45 -6.49
CA VAL A 117 -9.90 -0.15 -5.97
C VAL A 117 -9.45 0.74 -7.11
N PHE A 118 -8.62 0.22 -8.03
CA PHE A 118 -8.08 1.03 -9.12
C PHE A 118 -9.14 1.37 -10.18
N LYS A 119 -10.06 0.47 -10.46
CA LYS A 119 -11.22 0.78 -11.29
C LYS A 119 -12.03 1.96 -10.74
N TRP A 120 -12.18 2.02 -9.41
CA TRP A 120 -12.82 3.17 -8.78
C TRP A 120 -11.93 4.43 -8.86
N VAL A 121 -10.62 4.32 -8.59
CA VAL A 121 -9.66 5.44 -8.69
C VAL A 121 -9.63 6.01 -10.11
N GLU A 122 -9.61 5.18 -11.12
CA GLU A 122 -9.57 5.57 -12.54
C GLU A 122 -10.89 6.23 -12.99
N GLY A 123 -12.02 5.82 -12.42
CA GLY A 123 -13.35 6.34 -12.73
C GLY A 123 -13.74 7.64 -12.02
N ASN A 124 -12.88 8.21 -11.15
CA ASN A 124 -13.17 9.40 -10.38
C ASN A 124 -12.05 10.43 -10.43
N ASP A 125 -12.36 11.66 -10.84
CA ASP A 125 -11.37 12.74 -10.90
C ASP A 125 -10.92 13.21 -9.51
N ALA A 126 -11.83 13.17 -8.52
CA ALA A 126 -11.55 13.52 -7.14
C ALA A 126 -11.53 12.27 -6.26
N LEU A 127 -10.45 12.10 -5.50
CA LEU A 127 -10.35 11.00 -4.55
C LEU A 127 -10.86 11.44 -3.18
N PRO A 128 -11.87 10.77 -2.59
CA PRO A 128 -12.38 11.13 -1.29
C PRO A 128 -11.33 10.94 -0.22
N SER A 129 -11.52 11.61 0.92
CA SER A 129 -10.66 11.38 2.08
C SER A 129 -10.57 9.87 2.40
N TRP A 130 -9.41 9.42 2.88
CA TRP A 130 -9.17 8.01 3.20
C TRP A 130 -10.25 7.36 4.07
N LEU A 131 -10.81 8.10 5.00
CA LEU A 131 -11.93 7.61 5.83
C LEU A 131 -13.18 7.28 5.02
N ARG A 132 -13.51 8.08 4.01
CA ARG A 132 -14.65 7.82 3.10
C ARG A 132 -14.32 6.67 2.18
N PHE A 133 -13.11 6.63 1.62
CA PHE A 133 -12.63 5.53 0.79
C PHE A 133 -12.62 4.20 1.55
N ARG A 134 -12.05 4.18 2.76
CA ARG A 134 -12.01 2.98 3.61
C ARG A 134 -13.39 2.47 3.97
N ARG A 135 -14.33 3.36 4.32
CA ARG A 135 -15.69 2.98 4.72
C ARG A 135 -16.59 2.65 3.53
N GLY A 136 -16.49 3.42 2.46
CA GLY A 136 -17.39 3.33 1.30
C GLY A 136 -16.94 2.36 0.22
N VAL A 137 -15.64 2.12 0.07
CA VAL A 137 -15.07 1.31 -1.01
C VAL A 137 -14.37 0.08 -0.48
N LEU A 138 -13.29 0.25 0.28
CA LEU A 138 -12.48 -0.89 0.73
C LEU A 138 -13.25 -1.85 1.63
N ARG A 139 -13.99 -1.36 2.59
CA ARG A 139 -14.70 -2.22 3.54
C ARG A 139 -15.78 -3.07 2.88
N PRO A 140 -16.68 -2.53 2.03
CA PRO A 140 -17.64 -3.36 1.29
C PRO A 140 -16.98 -4.38 0.37
N ILE A 141 -15.89 -4.02 -0.31
CA ILE A 141 -15.16 -4.92 -1.21
C ILE A 141 -14.49 -6.04 -0.39
N LEU A 142 -13.82 -5.72 0.71
CA LEU A 142 -13.24 -6.71 1.61
C LEU A 142 -14.30 -7.67 2.14
N TYR A 143 -15.45 -7.17 2.60
CA TYR A 143 -16.56 -8.02 3.07
C TYR A 143 -17.11 -8.94 1.96
N ARG A 144 -17.14 -8.46 0.71
CA ARG A 144 -17.62 -9.22 -0.43
C ARG A 144 -16.65 -10.34 -0.83
N LEU A 145 -15.34 -10.04 -0.86
CA LEU A 145 -14.31 -10.97 -1.33
C LEU A 145 -13.83 -11.96 -0.28
N VAL A 146 -13.77 -11.53 0.98
CA VAL A 146 -13.23 -12.37 2.08
C VAL A 146 -14.36 -13.14 2.79
N GLY A 147 -15.62 -12.75 2.57
CA GLY A 147 -16.76 -13.30 3.27
C GLY A 147 -16.70 -13.02 4.77
N ARG A 148 -17.59 -13.64 5.55
CA ARG A 148 -17.56 -13.54 7.03
C ARG A 148 -16.42 -14.34 7.69
N ARG A 149 -15.59 -15.03 6.91
CA ARG A 149 -14.45 -15.81 7.38
C ARG A 149 -13.14 -15.04 7.15
N MET A 150 -12.94 -13.98 7.91
CA MET A 150 -11.58 -13.55 8.22
C MET A 150 -11.08 -14.47 9.33
N THR A 151 -10.43 -15.54 8.96
CA THR A 151 -9.63 -16.32 9.89
C THR A 151 -8.51 -15.42 10.38
N THR A 152 -8.54 -15.02 11.63
CA THR A 152 -7.39 -14.53 12.36
C THR A 152 -6.27 -15.55 12.17
N LEU A 153 -5.16 -15.12 11.58
CA LEU A 153 -3.90 -15.85 11.74
C LEU A 153 -3.59 -15.80 13.23
N ASP A 154 -3.85 -16.90 13.91
CA ASP A 154 -3.45 -17.04 15.30
C ASP A 154 -1.94 -16.87 15.36
N ALA A 155 -1.51 -15.88 16.14
CA ALA A 155 -0.12 -15.69 16.51
C ALA A 155 0.25 -16.86 17.44
N GLY A 156 0.82 -17.93 16.86
CA GLY A 156 1.53 -18.96 17.56
C GLY A 156 2.97 -18.56 17.84
#